data_fb92e6f1de77043fc0a7b15ad41a5d33
#
_entry.id   fb92e6f1de77043fc0a7b15ad41a5d33
#
_cell.length_a   1.000
_cell.length_b   1.000
_cell.length_c   1.000
_cell.angle_alpha   90.00
_cell.angle_beta   90.00
_cell.angle_gamma   90.00
#
_symmetry.space_group_name_H-M   'P 1'
#
loop_
_entity.id
_entity.type
_entity.pdbx_description
1 polymer ?
#
loop_
_entity_poly.entity_id
_entity_poly.type
_entity_poly.pdbx_seq_one_letter_code
_entity_poly.pdbx_strand_id
1 'polypeptide(L)'
;MDNIYTPQTLAAVVRRTPDVPSFLKDLFFKDTKTFLTETVSFDIVKGRRTITPWVAPNSTAPLSQRTGVTTTTYKPAQKKEKRSITENDIKVRLAGEQPFVGTVSPEERAIQLLAQDTQELKDNLVRSQEVMAADVLLNGQAHIKGEGIDDVVDFNFTNKETLAGNARWGQSAAEIVANIIKWKKKCLKASGFNPNTLVMNSETLEVMLSDKKILALFDNRRTEMGLLQFEQMAEGAVYVGFMGGQIQCNVFTYDNYYVDPTDGQEKEMVATGKLLVASDMAKFTKLYGANTIIPGEGMDFVTYEGEYVMRRLVTRDPDAAFLELQSRPIYVPFDVDSYFVADVL
;
A
#
# COMPACT_ATOMS: atom_id res chain seq x y z
N MET A 1 17.16 34.36 13.40
CA MET A 1 17.41 33.10 12.68
C MET A 1 16.14 32.30 12.77
N ASP A 2 15.47 32.10 11.66
CA ASP A 2 14.28 31.26 11.63
C ASP A 2 14.67 29.87 12.08
N ASN A 3 13.91 29.34 13.04
CA ASN A 3 14.21 28.06 13.63
C ASN A 3 13.99 26.94 12.59
N ILE A 4 15.06 26.46 11.98
CA ILE A 4 15.07 25.46 10.90
C ILE A 4 14.36 24.15 11.34
N TYR A 5 14.19 23.97 12.63
CA TYR A 5 13.64 22.75 13.24
C TYR A 5 12.14 22.86 13.60
N THR A 6 11.41 23.83 13.01
CA THR A 6 9.94 23.83 13.21
C THR A 6 9.30 22.64 12.49
N PRO A 7 8.21 22.04 13.02
CA PRO A 7 7.53 20.95 12.34
C PRO A 7 7.11 21.25 10.91
N GLN A 8 6.79 22.52 10.63
CA GLN A 8 6.43 22.97 9.28
C GLN A 8 7.63 22.96 8.33
N THR A 9 8.82 23.40 8.79
CA THR A 9 10.05 23.36 7.99
C THR A 9 10.50 21.94 7.77
N LEU A 10 10.47 21.09 8.79
CA LEU A 10 10.78 19.66 8.69
C LEU A 10 9.81 18.95 7.74
N ALA A 11 8.52 19.24 7.83
CA ALA A 11 7.52 18.70 6.89
C ALA A 11 7.79 19.15 5.44
N ALA A 12 8.27 20.38 5.23
CA ALA A 12 8.64 20.86 3.90
C ALA A 12 9.90 20.14 3.35
N VAL A 13 10.86 19.82 4.20
CA VAL A 13 12.05 19.01 3.82
C VAL A 13 11.60 17.62 3.42
N VAL A 14 10.79 16.96 4.25
CA VAL A 14 10.28 15.59 3.97
C VAL A 14 9.47 15.55 2.67
N ARG A 15 8.66 16.58 2.38
CA ARG A 15 7.91 16.65 1.11
C ARG A 15 8.80 16.78 -0.12
N ARG A 16 10.00 17.36 0.01
CA ARG A 16 10.97 17.49 -1.09
C ARG A 16 11.84 16.24 -1.26
N THR A 17 11.87 15.39 -0.25
CA THR A 17 12.60 14.13 -0.28
C THR A 17 11.84 13.15 -1.15
N PRO A 18 12.44 12.53 -2.18
CA PRO A 18 11.77 11.56 -3.03
C PRO A 18 11.29 10.37 -2.20
N ASP A 19 10.12 9.84 -2.53
CA ASP A 19 9.61 8.62 -1.91
C ASP A 19 10.32 7.38 -2.47
N VAL A 20 10.49 6.36 -1.65
CA VAL A 20 10.79 5.02 -2.15
C VAL A 20 9.62 4.60 -3.05
N PRO A 21 9.90 4.13 -4.27
CA PRO A 21 8.85 3.66 -5.14
C PRO A 21 8.05 2.54 -4.47
N SER A 22 6.74 2.73 -4.38
CA SER A 22 5.80 1.74 -3.89
C SER A 22 4.89 1.31 -5.03
N PHE A 23 4.54 0.03 -5.10
CA PHE A 23 3.82 -0.51 -6.24
C PHE A 23 2.31 -0.63 -5.95
N LEU A 24 1.92 -1.43 -4.96
CA LEU A 24 0.51 -1.69 -4.65
C LEU A 24 -0.21 -0.44 -4.17
N LYS A 25 0.46 0.34 -3.32
CA LYS A 25 -0.06 1.61 -2.80
C LYS A 25 -0.33 2.60 -3.93
N ASP A 26 0.60 2.76 -4.86
CA ASP A 26 0.51 3.77 -5.91
C ASP A 26 -0.39 3.32 -7.07
N LEU A 27 -0.45 2.01 -7.33
CA LEU A 27 -1.31 1.45 -8.38
C LEU A 27 -2.80 1.51 -8.02
N PHE A 28 -3.15 1.13 -6.79
CA PHE A 28 -4.54 0.98 -6.36
C PHE A 28 -5.04 2.14 -5.50
N PHE A 29 -4.28 2.58 -4.50
CA PHE A 29 -4.71 3.62 -3.55
C PHE A 29 -4.35 5.02 -4.04
N LYS A 30 -5.05 5.50 -5.06
CA LYS A 30 -4.79 6.81 -5.68
C LYS A 30 -5.34 7.97 -4.84
N ASP A 31 -6.47 7.76 -4.18
CA ASP A 31 -7.15 8.79 -3.39
C ASP A 31 -6.56 8.87 -1.97
N THR A 32 -6.39 10.10 -1.48
CA THR A 32 -5.95 10.37 -0.11
C THR A 32 -6.96 11.28 0.58
N LYS A 33 -7.34 10.94 1.81
CA LYS A 33 -8.17 11.82 2.65
C LYS A 33 -7.55 11.95 4.03
N THR A 34 -7.53 13.15 4.55
CA THR A 34 -7.07 13.49 5.89
C THR A 34 -8.23 13.93 6.76
N PHE A 35 -8.13 13.72 8.06
CA PHE A 35 -9.15 14.03 9.04
C PHE A 35 -8.54 14.86 10.16
N LEU A 36 -9.30 15.86 10.63
CA LEU A 36 -8.92 16.66 11.81
C LEU A 36 -9.11 15.92 13.12
N THR A 37 -9.77 14.76 13.09
CA THR A 37 -10.03 13.91 14.24
C THR A 37 -9.09 12.72 14.26
N GLU A 38 -8.85 12.16 15.46
CA GLU A 38 -8.11 10.89 15.57
C GLU A 38 -8.90 9.70 15.03
N THR A 39 -10.23 9.80 14.98
CA THR A 39 -11.12 8.78 14.44
C THR A 39 -11.44 9.05 12.98
N VAL A 40 -11.44 7.98 12.20
CA VAL A 40 -11.75 7.98 10.78
C VAL A 40 -13.04 7.21 10.56
N SER A 41 -13.99 7.83 9.88
CA SER A 41 -15.23 7.16 9.50
C SER A 41 -15.22 6.87 8.00
N PHE A 42 -15.59 5.66 7.63
CA PHE A 42 -15.70 5.26 6.23
C PHE A 42 -16.94 4.38 6.00
N ASP A 43 -17.48 4.51 4.82
CA ASP A 43 -18.68 3.82 4.40
C ASP A 43 -18.33 2.72 3.40
N ILE A 44 -18.67 1.47 3.73
CA ILE A 44 -18.59 0.34 2.81
C ILE A 44 -19.92 0.21 2.09
N VAL A 45 -19.89 0.35 0.77
CA VAL A 45 -21.09 0.26 -0.07
C VAL A 45 -21.10 -1.07 -0.80
N LYS A 46 -22.10 -1.90 -0.55
CA LYS A 46 -22.36 -3.10 -1.37
C LYS A 46 -23.43 -2.74 -2.42
N GLY A 47 -22.98 -2.46 -3.63
CA GLY A 47 -23.85 -2.00 -4.71
C GLY A 47 -24.88 -3.04 -5.14
N ARG A 48 -26.11 -2.59 -5.38
CA ARG A 48 -27.14 -3.37 -6.07
C ARG A 48 -27.32 -2.80 -7.48
N ARG A 49 -27.27 -3.65 -8.50
CA ARG A 49 -27.54 -3.28 -9.88
C ARG A 49 -29.01 -3.56 -10.19
N THR A 50 -29.89 -2.65 -9.77
CA THR A 50 -31.32 -2.74 -10.10
C THR A 50 -31.60 -1.88 -11.32
N ILE A 51 -32.43 -2.39 -12.22
CA ILE A 51 -32.96 -1.63 -13.35
C ILE A 51 -34.28 -0.96 -12.93
N THR A 52 -34.57 0.19 -13.54
CA THR A 52 -35.86 0.85 -13.36
C THR A 52 -36.98 -0.02 -13.97
N PRO A 53 -38.01 -0.36 -13.20
CA PRO A 53 -39.13 -1.18 -13.71
C PRO A 53 -39.98 -0.38 -14.70
N TRP A 54 -40.51 -1.06 -15.68
CA TRP A 54 -41.55 -0.53 -16.54
C TRP A 54 -42.87 -0.51 -15.80
N VAL A 55 -43.61 0.57 -15.90
CA VAL A 55 -44.95 0.75 -15.31
C VAL A 55 -45.94 1.16 -16.37
N ALA A 56 -47.16 0.70 -16.23
CA ALA A 56 -48.25 1.08 -17.15
C ALA A 56 -48.56 2.60 -17.01
N PRO A 57 -49.01 3.26 -18.08
CA PRO A 57 -49.52 4.63 -17.98
C PRO A 57 -50.58 4.71 -16.89
N ASN A 58 -50.54 5.73 -16.05
CA ASN A 58 -51.42 5.99 -14.92
C ASN A 58 -51.25 5.01 -13.70
N SER A 59 -50.18 4.23 -13.62
CA SER A 59 -49.88 3.46 -12.41
C SER A 59 -48.88 4.22 -11.51
N THR A 60 -48.96 3.96 -10.21
CA THR A 60 -48.08 4.54 -9.21
C THR A 60 -46.64 4.00 -9.39
N ALA A 61 -45.65 4.85 -9.33
CA ALA A 61 -44.26 4.45 -9.39
C ALA A 61 -43.90 3.53 -8.20
N PRO A 62 -43.28 2.38 -8.43
CA PRO A 62 -42.87 1.49 -7.35
C PRO A 62 -41.73 2.13 -6.53
N LEU A 63 -41.74 1.90 -5.21
CA LEU A 63 -40.72 2.35 -4.30
C LEU A 63 -39.42 1.56 -4.51
N SER A 64 -38.37 2.25 -4.83
CA SER A 64 -37.01 1.67 -4.90
C SER A 64 -36.37 1.68 -3.51
N GLN A 65 -35.78 0.55 -3.12
CA GLN A 65 -35.00 0.48 -1.88
C GLN A 65 -33.63 1.11 -2.08
N ARG A 66 -33.17 1.90 -1.11
CA ARG A 66 -31.83 2.48 -1.11
C ARG A 66 -30.78 1.38 -0.90
N THR A 67 -29.61 1.57 -1.51
CA THR A 67 -28.45 0.72 -1.28
C THR A 67 -28.05 0.79 0.20
N GLY A 68 -27.85 -0.35 0.83
CA GLY A 68 -27.37 -0.42 2.20
C GLY A 68 -25.93 0.10 2.28
N VAL A 69 -25.69 0.97 3.24
CA VAL A 69 -24.37 1.49 3.57
C VAL A 69 -24.02 1.04 4.98
N THR A 70 -22.85 0.47 5.15
CA THR A 70 -22.32 0.14 6.49
C THR A 70 -21.24 1.16 6.82
N THR A 71 -21.54 2.05 7.77
CA THR A 71 -20.57 3.01 8.28
C THR A 71 -19.74 2.36 9.38
N THR A 72 -18.44 2.35 9.21
CA THR A 72 -17.49 1.88 10.22
C THR A 72 -16.66 3.08 10.67
N THR A 73 -16.53 3.23 11.99
CA THR A 73 -15.66 4.24 12.60
C THR A 73 -14.50 3.52 13.27
N TYR A 74 -13.30 3.93 12.93
CA TYR A 74 -12.08 3.34 13.47
C TYR A 74 -11.12 4.44 13.92
N LYS A 75 -10.38 4.19 15.01
CA LYS A 75 -9.28 5.04 15.45
C LYS A 75 -7.97 4.43 14.98
N PRO A 76 -7.36 4.95 13.88
CA PRO A 76 -6.11 4.39 13.36
C PRO A 76 -5.01 4.41 14.42
N ALA A 77 -4.32 3.28 14.55
CA ALA A 77 -3.15 3.18 15.40
C ALA A 77 -2.05 4.13 14.92
N GLN A 78 -1.25 4.60 15.84
CA GLN A 78 -0.17 5.53 15.53
C GLN A 78 1.08 4.75 15.14
N LYS A 79 1.60 5.00 13.95
CA LYS A 79 2.95 4.63 13.54
C LYS A 79 3.90 5.72 14.00
N LYS A 80 4.92 5.35 14.75
CA LYS A 80 5.84 6.29 15.37
C LYS A 80 7.24 5.70 15.42
N GLU A 81 8.18 6.43 14.84
CA GLU A 81 9.59 6.05 14.85
C GLU A 81 10.43 7.27 15.21
N LYS A 82 11.52 7.07 15.95
CA LYS A 82 12.45 8.13 16.31
C LYS A 82 13.89 7.66 16.14
N ARG A 83 14.76 8.60 15.72
CA ARG A 83 16.21 8.42 15.70
C ARG A 83 16.87 9.40 16.62
N SER A 84 17.93 8.98 17.29
CA SER A 84 18.76 9.82 18.15
C SER A 84 19.95 10.33 17.39
N ILE A 85 20.27 11.60 17.57
CA ILE A 85 21.52 12.22 17.14
C ILE A 85 22.27 12.62 18.39
N THR A 86 23.39 11.98 18.66
CA THR A 86 24.21 12.20 19.84
C THR A 86 25.49 12.96 19.46
N GLU A 87 26.21 13.45 20.48
CA GLU A 87 27.50 14.12 20.30
C GLU A 87 28.51 13.22 19.53
N ASN A 88 28.49 11.92 19.81
CA ASN A 88 29.38 10.96 19.17
C ASN A 88 29.10 10.83 17.67
N ASP A 89 27.84 10.86 17.25
CA ASP A 89 27.47 10.74 15.83
C ASP A 89 27.97 11.93 15.01
N ILE A 90 28.07 13.11 15.62
CA ILE A 90 28.60 14.32 14.97
C ILE A 90 30.15 14.32 14.91
N LYS A 91 30.79 13.69 15.91
CA LYS A 91 32.25 13.60 15.99
C LYS A 91 32.85 12.53 15.09
N VAL A 92 32.10 11.45 14.84
CA VAL A 92 32.57 10.37 13.99
C VAL A 92 32.37 10.73 12.52
N ARG A 93 33.30 10.31 11.69
CA ARG A 93 33.25 10.48 10.23
C ARG A 93 32.06 9.74 9.64
N LEU A 94 31.30 10.41 8.81
CA LEU A 94 30.19 9.79 8.08
C LEU A 94 30.69 8.87 6.95
N ALA A 95 29.89 7.89 6.59
CA ALA A 95 30.14 7.03 5.44
C ALA A 95 30.18 7.87 4.16
N GLY A 96 31.24 7.70 3.33
CA GLY A 96 31.44 8.48 2.11
C GLY A 96 32.29 9.74 2.27
N GLU A 97 32.60 10.19 3.49
CA GLU A 97 33.51 11.30 3.75
C GLU A 97 34.96 10.92 3.43
N GLN A 98 35.67 11.76 2.68
CA GLN A 98 37.07 11.47 2.33
C GLN A 98 37.98 11.53 3.57
N PRO A 99 38.79 10.49 3.84
CA PRO A 99 39.57 10.39 5.10
C PRO A 99 40.68 11.39 5.25
N PHE A 100 41.15 12.03 4.17
CA PHE A 100 42.32 12.86 4.15
C PHE A 100 42.03 14.35 3.93
N VAL A 101 40.81 14.72 3.64
CA VAL A 101 40.42 16.13 3.45
C VAL A 101 39.45 16.48 4.58
N GLY A 102 39.97 16.75 5.76
CA GLY A 102 39.21 17.10 6.95
C GLY A 102 38.61 18.51 6.89
N THR A 103 37.62 18.72 6.01
CA THR A 103 37.03 20.04 5.80
C THR A 103 35.54 20.12 6.08
N VAL A 104 34.88 19.00 6.48
CA VAL A 104 33.48 19.03 6.85
C VAL A 104 33.36 19.48 8.32
N SER A 105 32.65 20.57 8.54
CA SER A 105 32.41 21.08 9.90
C SER A 105 31.45 20.18 10.67
N PRO A 106 31.50 20.14 12.02
CA PRO A 106 30.51 19.40 12.81
C PRO A 106 29.07 19.82 12.53
N GLU A 107 28.85 21.08 12.17
CA GLU A 107 27.52 21.62 11.82
C GLU A 107 27.03 21.05 10.48
N GLU A 108 27.90 20.94 9.47
CA GLU A 108 27.60 20.35 8.19
C GLU A 108 27.29 18.85 8.33
N ARG A 109 28.03 18.13 9.18
CA ARG A 109 27.73 16.72 9.50
C ARG A 109 26.36 16.56 10.15
N ALA A 110 26.01 17.44 11.09
CA ALA A 110 24.70 17.40 11.73
C ALA A 110 23.56 17.60 10.71
N ILE A 111 23.74 18.47 9.73
CA ILE A 111 22.76 18.68 8.66
C ILE A 111 22.68 17.46 7.74
N GLN A 112 23.81 16.85 7.38
CA GLN A 112 23.84 15.64 6.56
C GLN A 112 23.17 14.46 7.28
N LEU A 113 23.48 14.25 8.55
CA LEU A 113 22.82 13.22 9.38
C LEU A 113 21.31 13.45 9.46
N LEU A 114 20.89 14.70 9.68
CA LEU A 114 19.46 15.03 9.72
C LEU A 114 18.77 14.71 8.41
N ALA A 115 19.41 15.00 7.28
CA ALA A 115 18.86 14.70 5.95
C ALA A 115 18.78 13.18 5.72
N GLN A 116 19.83 12.44 6.08
CA GLN A 116 19.86 10.99 5.96
C GLN A 116 18.80 10.32 6.87
N ASP A 117 18.73 10.71 8.14
CA ASP A 117 17.74 10.18 9.07
C ASP A 117 16.29 10.49 8.64
N THR A 118 16.10 11.69 8.09
CA THR A 118 14.79 12.08 7.53
C THR A 118 14.39 11.17 6.38
N GLN A 119 15.33 10.88 5.47
CA GLN A 119 15.08 9.98 4.35
C GLN A 119 14.74 8.57 4.83
N GLU A 120 15.57 8.00 5.70
CA GLU A 120 15.40 6.64 6.18
C GLU A 120 14.10 6.46 6.99
N LEU A 121 13.71 7.42 7.84
CA LEU A 121 12.42 7.40 8.56
C LEU A 121 11.24 7.45 7.59
N LYS A 122 11.36 8.25 6.53
CA LYS A 122 10.33 8.34 5.49
C LYS A 122 10.23 7.03 4.71
N ASP A 123 11.34 6.44 4.33
CA ASP A 123 11.41 5.18 3.60
C ASP A 123 10.78 4.03 4.40
N ASN A 124 11.06 3.96 5.71
CA ASN A 124 10.46 3.00 6.62
C ASN A 124 8.94 3.19 6.71
N LEU A 125 8.48 4.44 6.78
CA LEU A 125 7.04 4.74 6.79
C LEU A 125 6.38 4.30 5.49
N VAL A 126 6.94 4.66 4.33
CA VAL A 126 6.40 4.29 3.00
C VAL A 126 6.36 2.77 2.84
N ARG A 127 7.44 2.06 3.20
CA ARG A 127 7.48 0.60 3.18
C ARG A 127 6.40 -0.03 4.08
N SER A 128 6.20 0.54 5.27
CA SER A 128 5.17 0.06 6.18
C SER A 128 3.74 0.35 5.69
N GLN A 129 3.55 1.39 4.88
CA GLN A 129 2.29 1.70 4.20
C GLN A 129 2.04 0.72 3.05
N GLU A 130 3.09 0.32 2.33
CA GLU A 130 3.01 -0.68 1.28
C GLU A 130 2.60 -2.06 1.85
N VAL A 131 3.17 -2.46 3.00
CA VAL A 131 2.75 -3.68 3.73
C VAL A 131 1.26 -3.61 4.09
N MET A 132 0.79 -2.47 4.58
CA MET A 132 -0.65 -2.30 4.88
C MET A 132 -1.51 -2.40 3.61
N ALA A 133 -1.06 -1.82 2.48
CA ALA A 133 -1.75 -1.94 1.19
C ALA A 133 -1.81 -3.39 0.72
N ALA A 134 -0.71 -4.13 0.83
CA ALA A 134 -0.64 -5.55 0.50
C ALA A 134 -1.59 -6.38 1.36
N ASP A 135 -1.62 -6.16 2.67
CA ASP A 135 -2.50 -6.89 3.59
C ASP A 135 -3.98 -6.65 3.28
N VAL A 136 -4.38 -5.39 3.07
CA VAL A 136 -5.74 -5.03 2.69
C VAL A 136 -6.15 -5.68 1.37
N LEU A 137 -5.28 -5.67 0.36
CA LEU A 137 -5.58 -6.22 -0.96
C LEU A 137 -5.56 -7.75 -0.98
N LEU A 138 -4.63 -8.40 -0.27
CA LEU A 138 -4.44 -9.85 -0.35
C LEU A 138 -5.26 -10.63 0.69
N ASN A 139 -5.54 -10.02 1.85
CA ASN A 139 -6.27 -10.68 2.92
C ASN A 139 -7.67 -10.09 3.14
N GLY A 140 -7.94 -8.88 2.63
CA GLY A 140 -9.20 -8.15 2.87
C GLY A 140 -9.33 -7.62 4.28
N GLN A 141 -8.21 -7.51 5.00
CA GLN A 141 -8.10 -7.09 6.38
C GLN A 141 -6.89 -6.17 6.53
N ALA A 142 -6.88 -5.31 7.52
CA ALA A 142 -5.70 -4.57 7.92
C ALA A 142 -5.27 -5.07 9.31
N HIS A 143 -4.15 -5.79 9.36
CA HIS A 143 -3.54 -6.23 10.61
C HIS A 143 -2.64 -5.13 11.15
N ILE A 144 -2.96 -4.65 12.34
CA ILE A 144 -2.26 -3.56 13.02
C ILE A 144 -1.63 -4.14 14.27
N LYS A 145 -0.41 -4.66 14.11
CA LYS A 145 0.33 -5.30 15.18
C LYS A 145 1.57 -4.50 15.55
N GLY A 146 1.77 -4.30 16.84
CA GLY A 146 2.92 -3.58 17.36
C GLY A 146 3.00 -3.69 18.88
N GLU A 147 3.91 -2.96 19.50
CA GLU A 147 4.06 -2.94 20.95
C GLU A 147 2.79 -2.41 21.63
N GLY A 148 2.09 -3.30 22.33
CA GLY A 148 0.85 -2.97 23.04
C GLY A 148 -0.41 -2.82 22.17
N ILE A 149 -0.34 -3.17 20.87
CA ILE A 149 -1.47 -3.10 19.94
C ILE A 149 -1.52 -4.39 19.12
N ASP A 150 -2.70 -4.99 19.06
CA ASP A 150 -3.00 -6.14 18.19
C ASP A 150 -4.47 -6.03 17.73
N ASP A 151 -4.68 -5.19 16.71
CA ASP A 151 -6.00 -4.91 16.14
C ASP A 151 -6.10 -5.45 14.73
N VAL A 152 -7.29 -5.96 14.38
CA VAL A 152 -7.61 -6.40 13.02
C VAL A 152 -8.85 -5.66 12.53
N VAL A 153 -8.69 -4.89 11.48
CA VAL A 153 -9.83 -4.24 10.82
C VAL A 153 -10.26 -5.11 9.65
N ASP A 154 -11.41 -5.77 9.79
CA ASP A 154 -11.98 -6.62 8.75
C ASP A 154 -12.94 -5.82 7.86
N PHE A 155 -12.71 -5.84 6.55
CA PHE A 155 -13.56 -5.19 5.56
C PHE A 155 -14.67 -6.09 5.02
N ASN A 156 -14.88 -7.28 5.63
CA ASN A 156 -15.86 -8.29 5.19
C ASN A 156 -15.67 -8.71 3.71
N PHE A 157 -14.42 -8.89 3.31
CA PHE A 157 -14.05 -9.33 1.98
C PHE A 157 -14.40 -10.80 1.74
N THR A 158 -15.17 -11.07 0.71
CA THR A 158 -15.70 -12.42 0.43
C THR A 158 -15.17 -13.04 -0.87
N ASN A 159 -14.57 -12.23 -1.74
CA ASN A 159 -14.11 -12.68 -3.07
C ASN A 159 -12.76 -13.39 -3.02
N LYS A 160 -12.65 -14.47 -2.28
CA LYS A 160 -11.46 -15.30 -2.19
C LYS A 160 -11.76 -16.76 -2.53
N GLU A 161 -10.76 -17.46 -3.07
CA GLU A 161 -10.81 -18.87 -3.40
C GLU A 161 -9.41 -19.49 -3.26
N THR A 162 -9.34 -20.66 -2.64
CA THR A 162 -8.11 -21.46 -2.59
C THR A 162 -8.29 -22.69 -3.45
N LEU A 163 -7.46 -22.87 -4.47
CA LEU A 163 -7.48 -24.05 -5.30
C LEU A 163 -6.89 -25.25 -4.54
N ALA A 164 -7.46 -26.44 -4.73
CA ALA A 164 -7.05 -27.63 -4.03
C ALA A 164 -6.77 -28.81 -4.99
N GLY A 165 -5.84 -29.65 -4.60
CA GLY A 165 -5.51 -30.88 -5.33
C GLY A 165 -5.07 -30.61 -6.78
N ASN A 166 -5.63 -31.36 -7.71
CA ASN A 166 -5.26 -31.26 -9.13
C ASN A 166 -5.74 -29.98 -9.85
N ALA A 167 -6.57 -29.15 -9.21
CA ALA A 167 -6.99 -27.86 -9.75
C ALA A 167 -5.95 -26.75 -9.54
N ARG A 168 -4.95 -26.98 -8.69
CA ARG A 168 -3.84 -26.04 -8.48
C ARG A 168 -3.06 -25.82 -9.76
N TRP A 169 -2.56 -24.62 -9.94
CA TRP A 169 -1.74 -24.31 -11.11
C TRP A 169 -0.46 -25.15 -11.11
N GLY A 170 -0.01 -25.55 -12.30
CA GLY A 170 1.08 -26.50 -12.44
C GLY A 170 0.65 -27.98 -12.39
N GLN A 171 -0.59 -28.29 -12.02
CA GLN A 171 -1.12 -29.65 -12.03
C GLN A 171 -1.86 -29.97 -13.35
N SER A 172 -2.05 -31.25 -13.61
CA SER A 172 -2.59 -31.74 -14.89
C SER A 172 -4.02 -31.30 -15.22
N ALA A 173 -4.84 -30.97 -14.22
CA ALA A 173 -6.22 -30.49 -14.37
C ALA A 173 -6.36 -28.98 -14.14
N ALA A 174 -5.26 -28.23 -14.19
CA ALA A 174 -5.27 -26.78 -14.04
C ALA A 174 -5.96 -26.11 -15.26
N GLU A 175 -6.92 -25.26 -14.98
CA GLU A 175 -7.64 -24.46 -15.99
C GLU A 175 -7.42 -22.97 -15.73
N ILE A 176 -6.21 -22.48 -15.95
CA ILE A 176 -5.78 -21.11 -15.59
C ILE A 176 -6.68 -20.06 -16.21
N VAL A 177 -6.91 -20.14 -17.52
CA VAL A 177 -7.77 -19.20 -18.28
C VAL A 177 -9.20 -19.18 -17.76
N ALA A 178 -9.79 -20.36 -17.55
CA ALA A 178 -11.17 -20.50 -17.05
C ALA A 178 -11.30 -19.94 -15.63
N ASN A 179 -10.32 -20.17 -14.76
CA ASN A 179 -10.27 -19.65 -13.41
C ASN A 179 -10.26 -18.13 -13.39
N ILE A 180 -9.36 -17.48 -14.13
CA ILE A 180 -9.28 -16.02 -14.20
C ILE A 180 -10.58 -15.42 -14.73
N ILE A 181 -11.17 -15.99 -15.78
CA ILE A 181 -12.46 -15.54 -16.32
C ILE A 181 -13.58 -15.69 -15.30
N LYS A 182 -13.63 -16.81 -14.57
CA LYS A 182 -14.60 -17.05 -13.48
C LYS A 182 -14.50 -15.98 -12.41
N TRP A 183 -13.29 -15.66 -11.96
CA TRP A 183 -13.04 -14.67 -10.91
C TRP A 183 -13.41 -13.26 -11.36
N LYS A 184 -13.03 -12.88 -12.59
CA LYS A 184 -13.46 -11.61 -13.20
C LYS A 184 -14.97 -11.46 -13.26
N LYS A 185 -15.68 -12.50 -13.71
CA LYS A 185 -17.15 -12.51 -13.75
C LYS A 185 -17.76 -12.37 -12.36
N LYS A 186 -17.15 -12.98 -11.33
CA LYS A 186 -17.60 -12.85 -9.95
C LYS A 186 -17.47 -11.41 -9.44
N CYS A 187 -16.35 -10.74 -9.67
CA CYS A 187 -16.15 -9.33 -9.35
C CYS A 187 -17.14 -8.44 -10.11
N LEU A 188 -17.27 -8.64 -11.43
CA LEU A 188 -18.20 -7.88 -12.26
C LEU A 188 -19.66 -8.02 -11.78
N LYS A 189 -20.05 -9.21 -11.35
CA LYS A 189 -21.40 -9.46 -10.81
C LYS A 189 -21.61 -8.79 -9.46
N ALA A 190 -20.58 -8.82 -8.58
CA ALA A 190 -20.68 -8.30 -7.23
C ALA A 190 -20.62 -6.77 -7.17
N SER A 191 -19.61 -6.17 -7.79
CA SER A 191 -19.33 -4.73 -7.67
C SER A 191 -19.67 -3.93 -8.92
N GLY A 192 -19.61 -4.56 -10.08
CA GLY A 192 -19.75 -3.86 -11.33
C GLY A 192 -18.45 -3.46 -11.99
N PHE A 193 -17.36 -3.56 -11.30
CA PHE A 193 -16.05 -3.36 -11.88
C PHE A 193 -15.57 -4.61 -12.61
N ASN A 194 -14.99 -4.40 -13.78
CA ASN A 194 -14.33 -5.48 -14.52
C ASN A 194 -12.83 -5.41 -14.22
N PRO A 195 -12.27 -6.38 -13.49
CA PRO A 195 -10.83 -6.40 -13.21
C PRO A 195 -10.02 -6.37 -14.49
N ASN A 196 -8.97 -5.55 -14.49
CA ASN A 196 -8.07 -5.34 -15.63
C ASN A 196 -6.59 -5.52 -15.26
N THR A 197 -6.32 -5.89 -14.02
CA THR A 197 -4.97 -6.00 -13.47
C THR A 197 -4.81 -7.31 -12.72
N LEU A 198 -3.72 -8.03 -13.01
CA LEU A 198 -3.28 -9.22 -12.31
C LEU A 198 -1.94 -8.92 -11.64
N VAL A 199 -1.83 -9.20 -10.34
CA VAL A 199 -0.58 -9.07 -9.58
C VAL A 199 -0.27 -10.40 -8.89
N MET A 200 0.94 -10.86 -9.02
CA MET A 200 1.46 -12.09 -8.44
C MET A 200 2.98 -11.97 -8.20
N ASN A 201 3.59 -12.93 -7.54
CA ASN A 201 5.05 -13.00 -7.50
C ASN A 201 5.62 -13.71 -8.73
N SER A 202 6.95 -13.65 -8.93
CA SER A 202 7.64 -14.24 -10.09
C SER A 202 7.48 -15.77 -10.15
N GLU A 203 7.49 -16.47 -9.01
CA GLU A 203 7.32 -17.93 -8.97
C GLU A 203 5.93 -18.34 -9.47
N THR A 204 4.88 -17.60 -9.06
CA THR A 204 3.51 -17.85 -9.53
C THR A 204 3.38 -17.54 -11.02
N LEU A 205 4.07 -16.49 -11.51
CA LEU A 205 4.12 -16.18 -12.94
C LEU A 205 4.78 -17.31 -13.74
N GLU A 206 5.89 -17.86 -13.27
CA GLU A 206 6.59 -18.94 -13.96
C GLU A 206 5.67 -20.16 -14.16
N VAL A 207 4.94 -20.54 -13.10
CA VAL A 207 3.94 -21.61 -13.20
C VAL A 207 2.82 -21.24 -14.19
N MET A 208 2.35 -20.00 -14.18
CA MET A 208 1.33 -19.53 -15.14
C MET A 208 1.83 -19.58 -16.57
N LEU A 209 3.06 -19.17 -16.85
CA LEU A 209 3.67 -19.17 -18.17
C LEU A 209 4.00 -20.58 -18.68
N SER A 210 4.05 -21.59 -17.84
CA SER A 210 4.22 -22.98 -18.27
C SER A 210 3.02 -23.49 -19.08
N ASP A 211 1.85 -22.86 -18.98
CA ASP A 211 0.66 -23.20 -19.79
C ASP A 211 0.75 -22.54 -21.18
N LYS A 212 0.84 -23.37 -22.22
CA LYS A 212 0.89 -22.93 -23.62
C LYS A 212 -0.32 -22.06 -24.03
N LYS A 213 -1.47 -22.27 -23.41
CA LYS A 213 -2.68 -21.46 -23.69
C LYS A 213 -2.50 -20.03 -23.20
N ILE A 214 -1.82 -19.86 -22.08
CA ILE A 214 -1.51 -18.53 -21.52
C ILE A 214 -0.52 -17.80 -22.41
N LEU A 215 0.57 -18.45 -22.82
CA LEU A 215 1.56 -17.86 -23.72
C LEU A 215 0.95 -17.34 -25.03
N ALA A 216 -0.06 -18.04 -25.56
CA ALA A 216 -0.74 -17.64 -26.77
C ALA A 216 -1.66 -16.41 -26.61
N LEU A 217 -1.98 -16.02 -25.38
CA LEU A 217 -2.83 -14.86 -25.08
C LEU A 217 -2.05 -13.57 -24.86
N PHE A 218 -0.75 -13.66 -24.62
CA PHE A 218 0.10 -12.47 -24.57
C PHE A 218 0.19 -11.80 -25.95
N ASP A 219 0.22 -10.48 -25.97
CA ASP A 219 0.24 -9.70 -27.23
C ASP A 219 1.43 -10.12 -28.11
N ASN A 220 1.13 -10.73 -29.25
CA ASN A 220 2.10 -11.27 -30.20
C ASN A 220 3.11 -10.23 -30.72
N ARG A 221 2.78 -8.94 -30.69
CA ARG A 221 3.69 -7.87 -31.13
C ARG A 221 5.00 -7.81 -30.34
N ARG A 222 4.96 -8.21 -29.07
CA ARG A 222 6.15 -8.32 -28.22
C ARG A 222 6.80 -9.71 -28.29
N THR A 223 6.02 -10.72 -28.65
CA THR A 223 6.48 -12.12 -28.77
C THR A 223 7.16 -12.39 -30.10
N GLU A 224 6.79 -11.71 -31.21
CA GLU A 224 7.41 -11.86 -32.53
C GLU A 224 8.89 -11.45 -32.54
N MET A 225 9.35 -10.66 -31.59
CA MET A 225 10.78 -10.34 -31.37
C MET A 225 11.53 -11.38 -30.51
N GLY A 226 10.85 -12.43 -30.03
CA GLY A 226 11.47 -13.50 -29.25
C GLY A 226 11.85 -13.11 -27.81
N LEU A 227 11.45 -11.94 -27.35
CA LEU A 227 11.75 -11.40 -26.01
C LEU A 227 10.47 -10.81 -25.42
N LEU A 228 9.97 -11.42 -24.35
CA LEU A 228 9.11 -10.71 -23.41
C LEU A 228 9.97 -9.62 -22.77
N GLN A 229 9.82 -8.38 -23.21
CA GLN A 229 10.49 -7.26 -22.55
C GLN A 229 9.73 -6.90 -21.28
N PHE A 230 10.28 -7.33 -20.16
CA PHE A 230 9.81 -6.90 -18.84
C PHE A 230 10.22 -5.45 -18.62
N GLU A 231 9.27 -4.60 -18.25
CA GLU A 231 9.53 -3.21 -17.91
C GLU A 231 9.52 -3.07 -16.38
N GLN A 232 10.66 -2.75 -15.81
CA GLN A 232 10.79 -2.50 -14.38
C GLN A 232 10.12 -1.17 -14.04
N MET A 233 9.14 -1.19 -13.14
CA MET A 233 8.36 0.00 -12.75
C MET A 233 8.80 0.58 -11.41
N ALA A 234 8.94 -0.27 -10.40
CA ALA A 234 9.35 0.11 -9.03
C ALA A 234 10.27 -0.97 -8.49
N GLU A 235 10.85 -0.77 -7.31
CA GLU A 235 11.65 -1.81 -6.66
C GLU A 235 10.85 -3.11 -6.52
N GLY A 236 11.27 -4.17 -7.20
CA GLY A 236 10.63 -5.48 -7.19
C GLY A 236 9.36 -5.60 -8.03
N ALA A 237 8.85 -4.53 -8.62
CA ALA A 237 7.68 -4.58 -9.50
C ALA A 237 8.08 -4.57 -10.97
N VAL A 238 7.55 -5.52 -11.73
CA VAL A 238 7.82 -5.66 -13.15
C VAL A 238 6.50 -5.80 -13.94
N TYR A 239 6.35 -4.98 -14.96
CA TYR A 239 5.28 -5.15 -15.93
C TYR A 239 5.64 -6.25 -16.91
N VAL A 240 4.88 -7.34 -16.90
CA VAL A 240 5.09 -8.51 -17.76
C VAL A 240 4.51 -8.29 -19.15
N GLY A 241 3.32 -7.72 -19.23
CA GLY A 241 2.65 -7.47 -20.47
C GLY A 241 1.12 -7.46 -20.35
N PHE A 242 0.47 -7.24 -21.48
CA PHE A 242 -0.98 -7.31 -21.61
C PHE A 242 -1.41 -8.70 -22.09
N MET A 243 -2.29 -9.33 -21.36
CA MET A 243 -2.91 -10.59 -21.73
C MET A 243 -4.23 -10.32 -22.44
N GLY A 244 -4.29 -10.61 -23.72
CA GLY A 244 -5.43 -10.34 -24.58
C GLY A 244 -6.55 -11.40 -24.51
N GLY A 245 -7.28 -11.58 -25.60
CA GLY A 245 -8.37 -12.54 -25.71
C GLY A 245 -9.53 -12.23 -24.75
N GLN A 246 -9.97 -13.23 -24.01
CA GLN A 246 -11.08 -13.09 -23.05
C GLN A 246 -10.62 -12.54 -21.68
N ILE A 247 -9.33 -12.54 -21.40
CA ILE A 247 -8.79 -12.10 -20.10
C ILE A 247 -8.70 -10.58 -20.04
N GLN A 248 -8.09 -9.92 -21.04
CA GLN A 248 -7.94 -8.46 -21.11
C GLN A 248 -7.44 -7.85 -19.80
N CYS A 249 -6.24 -8.27 -19.36
CA CYS A 249 -5.60 -7.79 -18.14
C CYS A 249 -4.14 -7.45 -18.37
N ASN A 250 -3.68 -6.41 -17.68
CA ASN A 250 -2.28 -6.14 -17.48
C ASN A 250 -1.73 -7.10 -16.42
N VAL A 251 -0.58 -7.68 -16.66
CA VAL A 251 0.06 -8.63 -15.74
C VAL A 251 1.30 -7.98 -15.15
N PHE A 252 1.38 -8.02 -13.83
CA PHE A 252 2.51 -7.50 -13.06
C PHE A 252 3.04 -8.59 -12.14
N THR A 253 4.36 -8.64 -11.99
CA THR A 253 4.99 -9.35 -10.87
C THR A 253 5.44 -8.35 -9.83
N TYR A 254 5.38 -8.76 -8.56
CA TYR A 254 5.84 -7.96 -7.46
C TYR A 254 6.57 -8.84 -6.45
N ASP A 255 7.90 -8.75 -6.49
CA ASP A 255 8.81 -9.47 -5.61
C ASP A 255 9.51 -8.44 -4.73
N ASN A 256 8.94 -8.17 -3.56
CA ASN A 256 9.52 -7.29 -2.57
C ASN A 256 9.36 -7.89 -1.19
N TYR A 257 10.30 -7.56 -0.31
CA TYR A 257 10.41 -8.13 1.02
C TYR A 257 10.45 -7.02 2.08
N TYR A 258 10.01 -7.34 3.26
CA TYR A 258 10.12 -6.48 4.41
C TYR A 258 10.49 -7.27 5.66
N VAL A 259 11.18 -6.61 6.58
CA VAL A 259 11.46 -7.17 7.89
C VAL A 259 10.36 -6.75 8.86
N ASP A 260 9.65 -7.73 9.41
CA ASP A 260 8.60 -7.46 10.38
C ASP A 260 9.24 -7.06 11.72
N PRO A 261 8.98 -5.85 12.25
CA PRO A 261 9.59 -5.39 13.50
C PRO A 261 9.16 -6.20 14.73
N THR A 262 8.12 -7.02 14.62
CA THR A 262 7.58 -7.80 15.74
C THR A 262 8.40 -9.08 15.99
N ASP A 263 8.83 -9.75 14.92
CA ASP A 263 9.56 -11.03 14.98
C ASP A 263 10.96 -10.97 14.36
N GLY A 264 11.31 -9.85 13.70
CA GLY A 264 12.58 -9.65 13.03
C GLY A 264 12.79 -10.53 11.80
N GLN A 265 11.73 -11.16 11.30
CA GLN A 265 11.81 -12.05 10.13
C GLN A 265 11.52 -11.31 8.84
N GLU A 266 12.18 -11.73 7.78
CA GLU A 266 11.91 -11.27 6.43
C GLU A 266 10.67 -11.95 5.87
N LYS A 267 9.74 -11.16 5.33
CA LYS A 267 8.46 -11.63 4.77
C LYS A 267 8.27 -11.06 3.37
N GLU A 268 7.61 -11.84 2.53
CA GLU A 268 7.22 -11.41 1.18
C GLU A 268 6.02 -10.46 1.22
N MET A 269 6.03 -9.43 0.38
CA MET A 269 4.87 -8.54 0.18
C MET A 269 3.71 -9.28 -0.47
N VAL A 270 3.99 -10.11 -1.47
CA VAL A 270 3.03 -10.99 -2.14
C VAL A 270 3.52 -12.43 -1.99
N ALA A 271 2.87 -13.19 -1.14
CA ALA A 271 3.26 -14.57 -0.88
C ALA A 271 3.13 -15.44 -2.14
N THR A 272 4.04 -16.39 -2.27
CA THR A 272 4.04 -17.39 -3.35
C THR A 272 2.71 -18.11 -3.44
N GLY A 273 2.17 -18.24 -4.65
CA GLY A 273 0.87 -18.84 -4.92
C GLY A 273 -0.31 -17.91 -4.76
N LYS A 274 -0.13 -16.67 -4.31
CA LYS A 274 -1.22 -15.68 -4.28
C LYS A 274 -1.34 -14.94 -5.59
N LEU A 275 -2.58 -14.80 -6.06
CA LEU A 275 -2.95 -14.01 -7.23
C LEU A 275 -3.98 -12.97 -6.82
N LEU A 276 -3.67 -11.69 -7.06
CA LEU A 276 -4.61 -10.60 -6.98
C LEU A 276 -5.17 -10.29 -8.36
N VAL A 277 -6.50 -10.28 -8.48
CA VAL A 277 -7.25 -9.89 -9.69
C VAL A 277 -8.05 -8.67 -9.34
N ALA A 278 -7.62 -7.49 -9.76
CA ALA A 278 -8.20 -6.23 -9.31
C ALA A 278 -8.49 -5.27 -10.48
N SER A 279 -9.26 -4.23 -10.20
CA SER A 279 -9.49 -3.13 -11.11
C SER A 279 -8.78 -1.88 -10.59
N ASP A 280 -7.99 -1.24 -11.42
CA ASP A 280 -7.34 0.04 -11.12
C ASP A 280 -8.32 1.22 -11.09
N MET A 281 -9.57 1.00 -11.53
CA MET A 281 -10.68 1.95 -11.49
C MET A 281 -11.55 1.83 -10.24
N ALA A 282 -11.35 0.79 -9.43
CA ALA A 282 -12.07 0.63 -8.17
C ALA A 282 -11.57 1.62 -7.12
N LYS A 283 -12.45 1.98 -6.20
CA LYS A 283 -12.16 3.03 -5.23
C LYS A 283 -11.47 2.46 -3.99
N PHE A 284 -10.17 2.65 -3.97
CA PHE A 284 -9.31 2.40 -2.81
C PHE A 284 -8.76 3.73 -2.30
N THR A 285 -8.84 3.97 -1.01
CA THR A 285 -8.47 5.28 -0.45
C THR A 285 -7.57 5.14 0.76
N LYS A 286 -6.53 5.97 0.82
CA LYS A 286 -5.68 6.17 1.99
C LYS A 286 -6.34 7.18 2.91
N LEU A 287 -6.56 6.80 4.16
CA LEU A 287 -7.15 7.67 5.16
C LEU A 287 -6.13 7.92 6.26
N TYR A 288 -5.99 9.17 6.68
CA TYR A 288 -5.05 9.57 7.72
C TYR A 288 -5.77 10.32 8.84
N GLY A 289 -5.67 9.80 10.06
CA GLY A 289 -6.12 10.49 11.25
C GLY A 289 -5.17 11.61 11.65
N ALA A 290 -5.68 12.62 12.37
CA ALA A 290 -4.88 13.73 12.85
C ALA A 290 -3.84 13.29 13.90
N ASN A 291 -2.69 13.96 13.88
CA ASN A 291 -1.64 13.81 14.86
C ASN A 291 -1.58 15.04 15.77
N THR A 292 -1.80 14.84 17.06
CA THR A 292 -1.69 15.91 18.07
C THR A 292 -0.35 15.78 18.77
N ILE A 293 0.48 16.79 18.68
CA ILE A 293 1.84 16.83 19.23
C ILE A 293 2.11 18.17 19.92
N ILE A 294 3.09 18.19 20.81
CA ILE A 294 3.72 19.43 21.28
C ILE A 294 4.89 19.72 20.34
N PRO A 295 4.85 20.81 19.54
CA PRO A 295 5.85 21.06 18.51
C PRO A 295 7.21 21.49 19.05
N GLY A 296 7.28 22.04 20.25
CA GLY A 296 8.51 22.54 20.87
C GLY A 296 8.37 22.80 22.36
N GLU A 297 9.47 23.06 23.04
CA GLU A 297 9.51 23.37 24.46
C GLU A 297 8.72 24.66 24.76
N GLY A 298 7.84 24.62 25.74
CA GLY A 298 6.98 25.76 26.13
C GLY A 298 5.79 26.04 25.20
N MET A 299 5.50 25.13 24.25
CA MET A 299 4.34 25.22 23.38
C MET A 299 3.23 24.28 23.86
N ASP A 300 1.97 24.62 23.53
CA ASP A 300 0.80 23.79 23.79
C ASP A 300 0.64 22.70 22.73
N PHE A 301 -0.33 21.80 22.96
CA PHE A 301 -0.72 20.79 21.99
C PHE A 301 -1.26 21.41 20.69
N VAL A 302 -0.72 20.98 19.58
CA VAL A 302 -1.16 21.37 18.23
C VAL A 302 -1.54 20.12 17.46
N THR A 303 -2.71 20.17 16.80
CA THR A 303 -3.19 19.09 15.93
C THR A 303 -2.82 19.39 14.51
N TYR A 304 -2.13 18.45 13.88
CA TYR A 304 -1.73 18.51 12.48
C TYR A 304 -2.55 17.52 11.67
N GLU A 305 -3.15 18.04 10.60
CA GLU A 305 -3.79 17.25 9.55
C GLU A 305 -2.74 16.95 8.48
N GLY A 306 -2.59 15.68 8.11
CA GLY A 306 -1.64 15.28 7.08
C GLY A 306 -1.28 13.80 7.14
N GLU A 307 -0.55 13.35 6.15
CA GLU A 307 -0.09 11.96 6.04
C GLU A 307 0.90 11.61 7.14
N TYR A 308 1.75 12.55 7.52
CA TYR A 308 2.74 12.40 8.59
C TYR A 308 3.09 13.76 9.20
N VAL A 309 3.61 13.69 10.41
CA VAL A 309 4.17 14.84 11.12
C VAL A 309 5.56 14.46 11.62
N MET A 310 6.51 15.37 11.42
CA MET A 310 7.87 15.22 11.92
C MET A 310 8.16 16.31 12.95
N ARG A 311 8.84 15.93 14.02
CA ARG A 311 9.31 16.88 15.05
C ARG A 311 10.71 16.53 15.53
N ARG A 312 11.40 17.53 16.05
CA ARG A 312 12.66 17.38 16.76
C ARG A 312 12.42 17.52 18.25
N LEU A 313 12.89 16.55 19.01
CA LEU A 313 12.93 16.58 20.47
C LEU A 313 14.39 16.76 20.90
N VAL A 314 14.62 17.48 21.99
CA VAL A 314 15.96 17.69 22.55
C VAL A 314 15.91 17.34 24.03
N THR A 315 16.84 16.51 24.46
CA THR A 315 17.11 16.22 25.88
C THR A 315 18.43 16.85 26.26
N ARG A 316 18.56 17.32 27.51
CA ARG A 316 19.74 18.00 28.01
C ARG A 316 20.54 17.16 29.01
N ASP A 317 20.01 16.02 29.39
CA ASP A 317 20.67 15.06 30.28
C ASP A 317 20.23 13.63 29.95
N PRO A 318 21.05 12.83 29.26
CA PRO A 318 22.23 13.23 28.48
C PRO A 318 21.86 14.10 27.27
N ASP A 319 22.84 14.91 26.79
CA ASP A 319 22.62 15.74 25.61
C ASP A 319 22.37 14.87 24.38
N ALA A 320 21.14 14.93 23.86
CA ALA A 320 20.73 14.22 22.65
C ALA A 320 19.61 14.97 21.93
N ALA A 321 19.62 14.90 20.61
CA ALA A 321 18.50 15.32 19.79
C ALA A 321 17.84 14.10 19.17
N PHE A 322 16.52 14.10 19.12
CA PHE A 322 15.74 13.02 18.49
C PHE A 322 14.94 13.61 17.34
N LEU A 323 14.99 12.95 16.20
CA LEU A 323 14.10 13.20 15.09
C LEU A 323 12.98 12.15 15.16
N GLU A 324 11.73 12.57 15.22
CA GLU A 324 10.58 11.71 15.36
C GLU A 324 9.61 11.93 14.22
N LEU A 325 9.20 10.84 13.58
CA LEU A 325 8.16 10.82 12.55
C LEU A 325 6.93 10.10 13.11
N GLN A 326 5.75 10.67 12.86
CA GLN A 326 4.46 10.12 13.29
C GLN A 326 3.47 10.13 12.13
N SER A 327 2.66 9.06 12.03
CA SER A 327 1.56 8.94 11.06
C SER A 327 0.43 8.10 11.65
N ARG A 328 -0.81 8.30 11.17
CA ARG A 328 -1.99 7.50 11.53
C ARG A 328 -2.71 7.01 10.27
N PRO A 329 -2.10 6.13 9.48
CA PRO A 329 -2.70 5.64 8.25
C PRO A 329 -3.70 4.52 8.51
N ILE A 330 -4.75 4.48 7.68
CA ILE A 330 -5.55 3.29 7.42
C ILE A 330 -5.95 3.25 5.95
N TYR A 331 -5.78 2.11 5.33
CA TYR A 331 -6.10 1.90 3.92
C TYR A 331 -7.41 1.16 3.81
N VAL A 332 -8.34 1.70 3.01
CA VAL A 332 -9.71 1.21 2.95
C VAL A 332 -10.13 0.93 1.52
N PRO A 333 -10.58 -0.29 1.22
CA PRO A 333 -11.24 -0.62 -0.03
C PRO A 333 -12.72 -0.24 0.08
N PHE A 334 -13.14 0.92 -0.45
CA PHE A 334 -14.56 1.31 -0.45
C PHE A 334 -15.42 0.33 -1.26
N ASP A 335 -14.89 -0.15 -2.37
CA ASP A 335 -15.52 -1.14 -3.23
C ASP A 335 -14.95 -2.53 -2.94
N VAL A 336 -15.29 -3.10 -1.78
CA VAL A 336 -14.70 -4.35 -1.24
C VAL A 336 -14.78 -5.54 -2.21
N ASP A 337 -15.89 -5.67 -2.96
CA ASP A 337 -16.10 -6.79 -3.88
C ASP A 337 -15.58 -6.52 -5.31
N SER A 338 -14.80 -5.45 -5.53
CA SER A 338 -14.27 -5.06 -6.84
C SER A 338 -13.03 -5.86 -7.26
N TYR A 339 -12.45 -6.62 -6.35
CA TYR A 339 -11.25 -7.43 -6.57
C TYR A 339 -11.45 -8.85 -6.08
N PHE A 340 -10.53 -9.71 -6.43
CA PHE A 340 -10.53 -11.14 -6.09
C PHE A 340 -9.13 -11.59 -5.71
N VAL A 341 -9.03 -12.45 -4.72
CA VAL A 341 -7.77 -13.08 -4.32
C VAL A 341 -7.89 -14.59 -4.46
N ALA A 342 -6.91 -15.19 -5.10
CA ALA A 342 -6.85 -16.63 -5.25
C ALA A 342 -5.50 -17.17 -4.72
N ASP A 343 -5.57 -18.27 -3.98
CA ASP A 343 -4.42 -19.11 -3.68
C ASP A 343 -4.38 -20.22 -4.73
N VAL A 344 -3.40 -20.17 -5.63
CA VAL A 344 -3.39 -20.98 -6.87
C VAL A 344 -2.38 -22.13 -6.87
N LEU A 345 -1.39 -22.11 -5.95
CA LEU A 345 -0.36 -23.14 -5.81
C LEU A 345 -0.57 -24.05 -4.61
#